data_335444620ddcc102553ab1eaee5e505c
#
_entry.id   335444620ddcc102553ab1eaee5e505c
#
_cell.length_a   1.000
_cell.length_b   1.000
_cell.length_c   1.000
_cell.angle_alpha   90.00
_cell.angle_beta   90.00
_cell.angle_gamma   90.00
#
_symmetry.space_group_name_H-M   'P 1'
#
loop_
_entity.id
_entity.type
_entity.pdbx_description
1 polymer ?
#
loop_
_entity_poly.entity_id
_entity_poly.type
_entity_poly.pdbx_seq_one_letter_code
_entity_poly.pdbx_strand_id
1 'polypeptide(L)'
;MRKAVLSAIALAAIAGGTAVAQQSGHAGHHPAGGMTMQATPANPYPPAEMRMHEKMMAAVGADATETWVRKMIEHHRGGIEMSQMVIRQTRDQKVRQMATKTVAMQQKEVAELNAWLRAHGKRAQ
;
A
#
# COMPACT_ATOMS: atom_id res chain seq x y z
N MET A 1 9.10 56.39 -3.20
CA MET A 1 9.42 56.18 -4.61
C MET A 1 9.39 54.68 -4.88
N ARG A 2 8.34 54.18 -5.52
CA ARG A 2 8.17 52.74 -5.81
C ARG A 2 8.62 52.52 -7.25
N LYS A 3 9.65 51.70 -7.47
CA LYS A 3 10.08 51.30 -8.81
C LYS A 3 9.41 49.98 -9.16
N ALA A 4 8.46 50.05 -10.10
CA ALA A 4 7.86 48.88 -10.73
C ALA A 4 8.82 48.34 -11.81
N VAL A 5 9.14 47.06 -11.75
CA VAL A 5 9.88 46.36 -12.81
C VAL A 5 8.86 45.53 -13.58
N LEU A 6 8.59 45.91 -14.79
CA LEU A 6 7.79 45.20 -15.77
C LEU A 6 8.71 44.19 -16.48
N SER A 7 8.53 42.91 -16.24
CA SER A 7 9.16 41.84 -17.04
C SER A 7 8.20 41.39 -18.13
N ALA A 8 8.59 41.65 -19.36
CA ALA A 8 7.90 41.18 -20.55
C ALA A 8 8.14 39.66 -20.74
N ILE A 9 7.05 38.90 -20.84
CA ILE A 9 7.10 37.47 -21.19
C ILE A 9 6.90 37.37 -22.70
N ALA A 10 7.94 36.92 -23.39
CA ALA A 10 7.89 36.61 -24.81
C ALA A 10 7.16 35.26 -25.01
N LEU A 11 6.07 35.29 -25.77
CA LEU A 11 5.29 34.13 -26.18
C LEU A 11 5.93 33.51 -27.43
N ALA A 12 6.64 32.41 -27.30
CA ALA A 12 7.11 31.62 -28.43
C ALA A 12 6.06 30.53 -28.76
N ALA A 13 5.38 30.73 -29.89
CA ALA A 13 4.50 29.74 -30.48
C ALA A 13 5.34 28.68 -31.19
N ILE A 14 5.33 27.44 -30.69
CA ILE A 14 5.85 26.28 -31.39
C ILE A 14 4.65 25.46 -31.90
N ALA A 15 4.42 25.54 -33.21
CA ALA A 15 3.55 24.61 -33.92
C ALA A 15 4.33 23.32 -34.16
N GLY A 16 3.85 22.20 -33.68
CA GLY A 16 4.51 20.91 -33.88
C GLY A 16 3.61 19.72 -33.56
N GLY A 17 3.01 19.16 -34.59
CA GLY A 17 2.69 17.77 -34.84
C GLY A 17 2.05 16.95 -33.72
N THR A 18 0.72 16.70 -33.86
CA THR A 18 0.03 15.63 -33.15
C THR A 18 0.50 14.27 -33.64
N ALA A 19 1.46 13.68 -32.97
CA ALA A 19 1.68 12.25 -33.05
C ALA A 19 0.74 11.58 -32.06
N VAL A 20 -0.39 11.09 -32.56
CA VAL A 20 -1.26 10.16 -31.83
C VAL A 20 -0.51 8.84 -31.74
N ALA A 21 0.19 8.62 -30.64
CA ALA A 21 0.66 7.30 -30.30
C ALA A 21 -0.56 6.44 -29.98
N GLN A 22 -0.95 5.58 -30.94
CA GLN A 22 -1.87 4.47 -30.68
C GLN A 22 -1.23 3.59 -29.60
N GLN A 23 -1.71 3.76 -28.38
CA GLN A 23 -1.50 2.80 -27.30
C GLN A 23 -2.32 1.56 -27.68
N SER A 24 -1.67 0.62 -28.35
CA SER A 24 -2.18 -0.73 -28.55
C SER A 24 -2.50 -1.29 -27.17
N GLY A 25 -3.80 -1.43 -26.90
CA GLY A 25 -4.29 -2.07 -25.70
C GLY A 25 -3.74 -3.50 -25.63
N HIS A 26 -2.80 -3.73 -24.75
CA HIS A 26 -2.57 -5.07 -24.25
C HIS A 26 -3.78 -5.44 -23.38
N ALA A 27 -4.81 -5.97 -24.02
CA ALA A 27 -5.75 -6.85 -23.35
C ALA A 27 -4.97 -8.10 -22.93
N GLY A 28 -4.17 -7.94 -21.86
CA GLY A 28 -3.61 -9.06 -21.15
C GLY A 28 -4.79 -9.80 -20.51
N HIS A 29 -5.21 -10.86 -21.14
CA HIS A 29 -5.96 -11.90 -20.46
C HIS A 29 -5.10 -12.38 -19.31
N HIS A 30 -5.37 -11.87 -18.10
CA HIS A 30 -4.94 -12.55 -16.89
C HIS A 30 -5.78 -13.83 -16.83
N PRO A 31 -5.21 -15.02 -17.05
CA PRO A 31 -5.94 -16.22 -16.73
C PRO A 31 -6.24 -16.14 -15.22
N ALA A 32 -7.52 -16.34 -14.87
CA ALA A 32 -7.96 -16.55 -13.50
C ALA A 32 -7.47 -17.95 -13.02
N GLY A 33 -6.19 -18.21 -13.19
CA GLY A 33 -5.46 -19.30 -12.59
C GLY A 33 -4.75 -18.72 -11.40
N GLY A 34 -5.20 -19.05 -10.18
CA GLY A 34 -4.54 -18.60 -8.96
C GLY A 34 -3.07 -18.94 -9.07
N MET A 35 -2.21 -17.93 -9.21
CA MET A 35 -0.78 -18.09 -9.03
C MET A 35 -0.58 -18.39 -7.54
N THR A 36 -0.59 -19.67 -7.20
CA THR A 36 -0.02 -20.13 -5.94
C THR A 36 1.48 -19.90 -6.04
N MET A 37 1.92 -18.69 -5.71
CA MET A 37 3.35 -18.45 -5.55
C MET A 37 3.81 -19.31 -4.37
N GLN A 38 4.56 -20.37 -4.67
CA GLN A 38 5.10 -21.23 -3.63
C GLN A 38 6.17 -20.46 -2.85
N ALA A 39 6.14 -20.60 -1.53
CA ALA A 39 7.21 -20.11 -0.69
C ALA A 39 8.53 -20.83 -1.03
N THR A 40 9.61 -20.05 -1.07
CA THR A 40 10.97 -20.57 -1.26
C THR A 40 11.85 -20.10 -0.09
N PRO A 41 13.02 -20.69 0.13
CA PRO A 41 13.95 -20.19 1.16
C PRO A 41 14.34 -18.72 0.97
N ALA A 42 14.41 -18.24 -0.28
CA ALA A 42 14.72 -16.84 -0.59
C ALA A 42 13.49 -15.92 -0.53
N ASN A 43 12.30 -16.46 -0.72
CA ASN A 43 11.04 -15.73 -0.62
C ASN A 43 9.99 -16.56 0.13
N PRO A 44 9.97 -16.50 1.47
CA PRO A 44 9.00 -17.24 2.28
C PRO A 44 7.64 -16.54 2.41
N TYR A 45 7.47 -15.33 1.85
CA TYR A 45 6.35 -14.44 2.12
C TYR A 45 5.05 -14.71 1.36
N PRO A 46 5.01 -15.35 0.17
CA PRO A 46 3.78 -15.46 -0.63
C PRO A 46 2.55 -15.96 0.14
N PRO A 47 2.63 -16.92 1.06
CA PRO A 47 1.45 -17.34 1.82
C PRO A 47 0.89 -16.23 2.74
N ALA A 48 1.76 -15.38 3.31
CA ALA A 48 1.34 -14.24 4.14
C ALA A 48 0.76 -13.11 3.28
N GLU A 49 1.38 -12.83 2.14
CA GLU A 49 0.91 -11.83 1.17
C GLU A 49 -0.47 -12.19 0.61
N MET A 50 -0.70 -13.45 0.27
CA MET A 50 -2.00 -13.94 -0.19
C MET A 50 -3.08 -13.79 0.87
N ARG A 51 -2.80 -14.19 2.11
CA ARG A 51 -3.75 -14.01 3.24
C ARG A 51 -4.06 -12.53 3.49
N MET A 52 -3.05 -11.67 3.45
CA MET A 52 -3.24 -10.21 3.58
C MET A 52 -4.14 -9.68 2.47
N HIS A 53 -3.86 -10.03 1.22
CA HIS A 53 -4.64 -9.60 0.07
C HIS A 53 -6.11 -10.05 0.19
N GLU A 54 -6.35 -11.32 0.48
CA GLU A 54 -7.69 -11.89 0.65
C GLU A 54 -8.47 -11.15 1.75
N LYS A 55 -7.85 -10.92 2.91
CA LYS A 55 -8.47 -10.18 4.01
C LYS A 55 -8.74 -8.73 3.67
N MET A 56 -7.82 -8.06 2.96
CA MET A 56 -8.03 -6.69 2.49
C MET A 56 -9.18 -6.61 1.47
N MET A 57 -9.32 -7.59 0.59
CA MET A 57 -10.44 -7.62 -0.37
C MET A 57 -11.79 -7.78 0.35
N ALA A 58 -11.86 -8.58 1.41
CA ALA A 58 -13.05 -8.77 2.22
C ALA A 58 -13.34 -7.60 3.17
N ALA A 59 -12.36 -6.76 3.47
CA ALA A 59 -12.47 -5.65 4.42
C ALA A 59 -13.18 -4.45 3.77
N VAL A 60 -14.51 -4.46 3.78
CA VAL A 60 -15.37 -3.40 3.25
C VAL A 60 -16.24 -2.84 4.36
N GLY A 61 -16.37 -1.51 4.43
CA GLY A 61 -17.22 -0.77 5.34
C GLY A 61 -18.44 -0.18 4.64
N ALA A 62 -19.20 0.63 5.38
CA ALA A 62 -20.40 1.28 4.86
C ALA A 62 -20.09 2.42 3.87
N ASP A 63 -18.90 2.99 3.94
CA ASP A 63 -18.41 4.07 3.08
C ASP A 63 -16.89 3.94 2.82
N ALA A 64 -16.35 4.84 2.01
CA ALA A 64 -14.94 4.83 1.65
C ALA A 64 -14.00 5.02 2.85
N THR A 65 -14.41 5.81 3.84
CA THR A 65 -13.62 6.08 5.06
C THR A 65 -13.52 4.83 5.92
N GLU A 66 -14.66 4.20 6.24
CA GLU A 66 -14.69 2.96 6.99
C GLU A 66 -13.96 1.83 6.24
N THR A 67 -14.16 1.74 4.94
CA THR A 67 -13.47 0.76 4.08
C THR A 67 -11.97 0.95 4.14
N TRP A 68 -11.46 2.18 4.07
CA TRP A 68 -10.03 2.45 4.21
C TRP A 68 -9.50 2.00 5.58
N VAL A 69 -10.18 2.37 6.67
CA VAL A 69 -9.80 1.97 8.04
C VAL A 69 -9.71 0.44 8.16
N ARG A 70 -10.72 -0.27 7.66
CA ARG A 70 -10.75 -1.74 7.71
C ARG A 70 -9.64 -2.39 6.88
N LYS A 71 -9.41 -1.87 5.69
CA LYS A 71 -8.31 -2.35 4.82
C LYS A 71 -6.94 -2.11 5.45
N MET A 72 -6.73 -0.95 6.07
CA MET A 72 -5.46 -0.64 6.74
C MET A 72 -5.20 -1.54 7.94
N ILE A 73 -6.22 -1.96 8.69
CA ILE A 73 -6.07 -2.95 9.75
C ILE A 73 -5.52 -4.26 9.19
N GLU A 74 -6.07 -4.77 8.09
CA GLU A 74 -5.61 -6.03 7.50
C GLU A 74 -4.21 -5.90 6.85
N HIS A 75 -3.94 -4.75 6.23
CA HIS A 75 -2.61 -4.44 5.69
C HIS A 75 -1.54 -4.46 6.79
N HIS A 76 -1.80 -3.82 7.92
CA HIS A 76 -0.87 -3.79 9.05
C HIS A 76 -0.69 -5.17 9.68
N ARG A 77 -1.75 -5.96 9.80
CA ARG A 77 -1.65 -7.35 10.27
C ARG A 77 -0.76 -8.21 9.36
N GLY A 78 -0.90 -8.05 8.05
CA GLY A 78 -0.02 -8.72 7.08
C GLY A 78 1.44 -8.27 7.22
N GLY A 79 1.68 -6.98 7.38
CA GLY A 79 3.02 -6.43 7.63
C GLY A 79 3.65 -6.91 8.94
N ILE A 80 2.86 -7.05 10.01
CA ILE A 80 3.27 -7.64 11.28
C ILE A 80 3.68 -9.11 11.07
N GLU A 81 2.88 -9.89 10.35
CA GLU A 81 3.17 -11.31 10.08
C GLU A 81 4.48 -11.45 9.31
N MET A 82 4.67 -10.70 8.22
CA MET A 82 5.91 -10.71 7.44
C MET A 82 7.13 -10.27 8.26
N SER A 83 6.96 -9.24 9.09
CA SER A 83 8.03 -8.78 9.99
C SER A 83 8.41 -9.83 11.03
N GLN A 84 7.45 -10.54 11.58
CA GLN A 84 7.71 -11.66 12.50
C GLN A 84 8.42 -12.83 11.80
N MET A 85 8.12 -13.08 10.53
CA MET A 85 8.82 -14.10 9.75
C MET A 85 10.31 -13.75 9.60
N VAL A 86 10.63 -12.53 9.19
CA VAL A 86 12.03 -12.12 9.02
C VAL A 86 12.78 -12.06 10.35
N ILE A 87 12.15 -11.67 11.45
CA ILE A 87 12.76 -11.69 12.80
C ILE A 87 13.24 -13.09 13.17
N ARG A 88 12.50 -14.12 12.80
CA ARG A 88 12.88 -15.52 13.08
C ARG A 88 13.99 -16.05 12.17
N GLN A 89 14.14 -15.49 10.98
CA GLN A 89 15.01 -16.04 9.92
C GLN A 89 16.32 -15.27 9.77
N THR A 90 16.29 -13.95 9.98
CA THR A 90 17.46 -13.10 9.69
C THR A 90 18.56 -13.24 10.74
N ARG A 91 19.80 -13.26 10.24
CA ARG A 91 21.02 -13.10 11.06
C ARG A 91 21.50 -11.65 11.13
N ASP A 92 20.92 -10.77 10.30
CA ASP A 92 21.25 -9.34 10.28
C ASP A 92 20.56 -8.63 11.46
N GLN A 93 21.37 -8.13 12.40
CA GLN A 93 20.89 -7.42 13.59
C GLN A 93 20.15 -6.14 13.24
N LYS A 94 20.56 -5.44 12.18
CA LYS A 94 19.91 -4.20 11.76
C LYS A 94 18.51 -4.47 11.21
N VAL A 95 18.38 -5.50 10.36
CA VAL A 95 17.09 -5.95 9.82
C VAL A 95 16.18 -6.42 10.94
N ARG A 96 16.70 -7.19 11.91
CA ARG A 96 15.94 -7.63 13.09
C ARG A 96 15.38 -6.44 13.89
N GLN A 97 16.20 -5.42 14.15
CA GLN A 97 15.77 -4.20 14.85
C GLN A 97 14.70 -3.44 14.08
N MET A 98 14.86 -3.30 12.75
CA MET A 98 13.87 -2.62 11.90
C MET A 98 12.53 -3.36 11.93
N ALA A 99 12.54 -4.68 11.75
CA ALA A 99 11.33 -5.49 11.77
C ALA A 99 10.63 -5.46 13.14
N THR A 100 11.40 -5.48 14.24
CA THR A 100 10.84 -5.35 15.60
C THR A 100 10.15 -4.01 15.80
N LYS A 101 10.75 -2.91 15.33
CA LYS A 101 10.12 -1.57 15.36
C LYS A 101 8.85 -1.53 14.52
N THR A 102 8.87 -2.13 13.33
CA THR A 102 7.70 -2.22 12.45
C THR A 102 6.55 -2.95 13.14
N VAL A 103 6.81 -4.08 13.78
CA VAL A 103 5.80 -4.82 14.56
C VAL A 103 5.17 -3.93 15.63
N ALA A 104 5.99 -3.27 16.46
CA ALA A 104 5.49 -2.42 17.55
C ALA A 104 4.67 -1.23 17.04
N MET A 105 5.14 -0.57 15.97
CA MET A 105 4.45 0.56 15.35
C MET A 105 3.11 0.14 14.77
N GLN A 106 3.08 -0.92 13.97
CA GLN A 106 1.84 -1.36 13.31
C GLN A 106 0.83 -1.95 14.30
N GLN A 107 1.27 -2.57 15.40
CA GLN A 107 0.36 -2.98 16.48
C GLN A 107 -0.35 -1.77 17.10
N LYS A 108 0.38 -0.68 17.35
CA LYS A 108 -0.19 0.57 17.85
C LYS A 108 -1.20 1.15 16.86
N GLU A 109 -0.84 1.22 15.58
CA GLU A 109 -1.73 1.75 14.52
C GLU A 109 -3.00 0.89 14.37
N VAL A 110 -2.91 -0.42 14.45
CA VAL A 110 -4.10 -1.31 14.48
C VAL A 110 -4.99 -1.00 15.68
N ALA A 111 -4.42 -0.73 16.86
CA ALA A 111 -5.20 -0.35 18.03
C ALA A 111 -5.89 1.00 17.84
N GLU A 112 -5.23 1.98 17.24
CA GLU A 112 -5.79 3.31 16.92
C GLU A 112 -6.91 3.22 15.88
N LEU A 113 -6.73 2.45 14.81
CA LEU A 113 -7.76 2.22 13.79
C LEU A 113 -9.00 1.53 14.39
N ASN A 114 -8.81 0.55 15.26
CA ASN A 114 -9.91 -0.09 16.00
C ASN A 114 -10.57 0.86 16.99
N ALA A 115 -9.83 1.76 17.62
CA ALA A 115 -10.40 2.80 18.48
C ALA A 115 -11.28 3.75 17.67
N TRP A 116 -10.84 4.12 16.45
CA TRP A 116 -11.65 4.93 15.54
C TRP A 116 -12.97 4.24 15.18
N LEU A 117 -12.96 2.94 14.83
CA LEU A 117 -14.16 2.17 14.54
C LEU A 117 -15.15 2.23 15.73
N ARG A 118 -14.67 1.96 16.95
CA ARG A 118 -15.51 2.01 18.16
C ARG A 118 -16.09 3.40 18.41
N ALA A 119 -15.30 4.45 18.26
CA ALA A 119 -15.73 5.84 18.43
C ALA A 119 -16.83 6.26 17.44
N HIS A 120 -16.90 5.59 16.28
CA HIS A 120 -17.92 5.82 15.26
C HIS A 120 -19.06 4.78 15.29
N GLY A 121 -19.24 4.07 16.40
CA GLY A 121 -20.31 3.09 16.57
C GLY A 121 -20.16 1.84 15.69
N LYS A 122 -18.94 1.57 15.21
CA LYS A 122 -18.63 0.40 14.38
C LYS A 122 -18.00 -0.70 15.20
N ARG A 123 -18.26 -1.95 14.79
CA ARG A 123 -17.57 -3.10 15.41
C ARG A 123 -16.07 -3.05 15.07
N ALA A 124 -15.24 -3.20 16.08
CA ALA A 124 -13.79 -3.40 15.89
C ALA A 124 -13.52 -4.66 15.05
N GLN A 125 -12.40 -4.66 14.37
CA GLN A 125 -11.99 -5.73 13.48
C GLN A 125 -10.81 -6.49 14.05
#